data_68b0a3084b33aa8433a94248f262d065
#
_entry.id   68b0a3084b33aa8433a94248f262d065
#
_cell.length_a   1.000
_cell.length_b   1.000
_cell.length_c   1.000
_cell.angle_alpha   90.00
_cell.angle_beta   90.00
_cell.angle_gamma   90.00
#
_symmetry.space_group_name_H-M   'P 1'
#
loop_
_entity.id
_entity.type
_entity.pdbx_description
1 polymer ?
#
loop_
_entity_poly.entity_id
_entity_poly.type
_entity_poly.pdbx_seq_one_letter_code
_entity_poly.pdbx_strand_id
1 'polypeptide(L)'
;MRFGKTNQHPPGVLLDPVGEVCGATAFMAWCQNTLVWYAANSDNPKLLARFGEKFATGQILGGTGLSNPMKSFFGIEKLKLKGRKVDGGYVVRGALPWVSNLGADHFFGTIFEIENRPGEIVMFLADCSVSAITLQPCKPFLAMDGTGTYGVQFRDLFVPDDHVLAEPAGPYVKKIRSGFILLQAGMGLGLIRDCIAIMNEVAAPLGHVNRYLPQQPADFGELLADLEAETMDLARDPFNTDDSYWREVVELRLNLGEASVAAAHAAMLHCGARGYLKSHRVQRRLREAYFVAIVTPATKQLRKMLQDI
;
A
#
# COMPACT_ATOMS: atom_id res chain seq x y z
N MET A 1 -22.04 -13.01 4.38
CA MET A 1 -21.71 -13.48 3.03
C MET A 1 -20.39 -14.25 3.10
N ARG A 2 -20.38 -15.55 2.80
CA ARG A 2 -19.10 -16.25 2.56
C ARG A 2 -18.66 -15.81 1.19
N PHE A 3 -17.54 -15.11 1.09
CA PHE A 3 -16.87 -14.91 -0.18
C PHE A 3 -16.60 -16.30 -0.75
N GLY A 4 -17.34 -16.66 -1.80
CA GLY A 4 -17.28 -17.96 -2.40
C GLY A 4 -15.86 -18.24 -2.83
N LYS A 5 -15.43 -19.52 -2.68
CA LYS A 5 -14.23 -20.07 -3.30
C LYS A 5 -14.37 -20.03 -4.82
N THR A 6 -14.25 -18.84 -5.41
CA THR A 6 -14.14 -18.69 -6.85
C THR A 6 -12.72 -18.25 -7.18
N ASN A 7 -11.96 -19.26 -7.50
CA ASN A 7 -10.88 -19.31 -8.48
C ASN A 7 -9.80 -18.23 -8.56
N GLN A 8 -8.63 -18.66 -8.20
CA GLN A 8 -7.41 -18.73 -9.00
C GLN A 8 -6.43 -17.57 -8.89
N HIS A 9 -6.77 -16.39 -8.38
CA HIS A 9 -5.75 -15.37 -8.15
C HIS A 9 -5.94 -14.69 -6.79
N PRO A 10 -4.92 -14.71 -5.91
CA PRO A 10 -4.98 -13.95 -4.68
C PRO A 10 -5.09 -12.44 -4.98
N PRO A 11 -5.76 -11.67 -4.10
CA PRO A 11 -6.12 -10.26 -4.38
C PRO A 11 -4.96 -9.35 -4.82
N GLY A 12 -3.74 -9.61 -4.38
CA GLY A 12 -2.56 -8.80 -4.74
C GLY A 12 -2.13 -8.91 -6.20
N VAL A 13 -2.35 -10.06 -6.83
CA VAL A 13 -1.94 -10.33 -8.22
C VAL A 13 -2.86 -9.65 -9.24
N LEU A 14 -4.11 -9.37 -8.87
CA LEU A 14 -5.04 -8.63 -9.74
C LEU A 14 -4.62 -7.19 -10.03
N LEU A 15 -3.70 -6.62 -9.26
CA LEU A 15 -3.17 -5.27 -9.47
C LEU A 15 -1.98 -5.22 -10.43
N ASP A 16 -1.40 -6.35 -10.78
CA ASP A 16 -0.23 -6.45 -11.66
C ASP A 16 -0.51 -5.86 -13.06
N PRO A 17 -1.57 -6.24 -13.81
CA PRO A 17 -1.87 -5.61 -15.10
C PRO A 17 -2.13 -4.11 -15.00
N VAL A 18 -2.72 -3.64 -13.91
CA VAL A 18 -2.93 -2.20 -13.67
C VAL A 18 -1.60 -1.50 -13.41
N GLY A 19 -0.71 -2.11 -12.63
CA GLY A 19 0.64 -1.63 -12.33
C GLY A 19 1.52 -1.52 -13.57
N GLU A 20 1.37 -2.44 -14.51
CA GLU A 20 2.04 -2.41 -15.82
C GLU A 20 1.68 -1.16 -16.63
N VAL A 21 0.44 -0.66 -16.52
CA VAL A 21 0.00 0.51 -17.26
C VAL A 21 0.23 1.82 -16.49
N CYS A 22 -0.14 1.86 -15.21
CA CYS A 22 -0.13 3.08 -14.41
C CYS A 22 0.05 2.79 -12.91
N GLY A 23 1.20 3.18 -12.35
CA GLY A 23 1.49 3.03 -10.93
C GLY A 23 0.51 3.79 -10.01
N ALA A 24 0.07 4.99 -10.41
CA ALA A 24 -0.89 5.77 -9.63
C ALA A 24 -2.25 5.07 -9.53
N THR A 25 -2.76 4.52 -10.63
CA THR A 25 -4.04 3.77 -10.64
C THR A 25 -3.92 2.48 -9.83
N ALA A 26 -2.80 1.75 -9.95
CA ALA A 26 -2.55 0.56 -9.14
C ALA A 26 -2.52 0.87 -7.64
N PHE A 27 -1.91 2.00 -7.27
CA PHE A 27 -1.86 2.44 -5.89
C PHE A 27 -3.24 2.83 -5.34
N MET A 28 -4.05 3.55 -6.10
CA MET A 28 -5.43 3.88 -5.68
C MET A 28 -6.29 2.60 -5.55
N ALA A 29 -6.16 1.66 -6.48
CA ALA A 29 -6.83 0.37 -6.39
C ALA A 29 -6.36 -0.44 -5.16
N TRP A 30 -5.06 -0.40 -4.84
CA TRP A 30 -4.55 -0.98 -3.60
C TRP A 30 -5.16 -0.29 -2.36
N CYS A 31 -5.26 1.03 -2.33
CA CYS A 31 -5.89 1.76 -1.23
C CYS A 31 -7.33 1.30 -1.01
N GLN A 32 -8.13 1.17 -2.08
CA GLN A 32 -9.50 0.68 -2.02
C GLN A 32 -9.57 -0.76 -1.52
N ASN A 33 -8.77 -1.66 -2.10
CA ASN A 33 -8.72 -3.06 -1.67
C ASN A 33 -8.30 -3.20 -0.21
N THR A 34 -7.40 -2.34 0.27
CA THR A 34 -6.99 -2.30 1.67
C THR A 34 -8.15 -1.90 2.59
N LEU A 35 -8.97 -0.92 2.19
CA LEU A 35 -10.18 -0.54 2.94
C LEU A 35 -11.18 -1.70 3.01
N VAL A 36 -11.39 -2.40 1.89
CA VAL A 36 -12.22 -3.64 1.85
C VAL A 36 -11.63 -4.71 2.77
N TRP A 37 -10.31 -4.91 2.72
CA TRP A 37 -9.60 -5.87 3.57
C TRP A 37 -9.82 -5.60 5.05
N TYR A 38 -9.77 -4.34 5.48
CA TYR A 38 -10.07 -3.97 6.86
C TYR A 38 -11.52 -4.29 7.24
N ALA A 39 -12.48 -3.85 6.45
CA ALA A 39 -13.89 -4.09 6.77
C ALA A 39 -14.24 -5.58 6.80
N ALA A 40 -13.75 -6.35 5.83
CA ALA A 40 -14.03 -7.78 5.71
C ALA A 40 -13.46 -8.62 6.86
N ASN A 41 -12.42 -8.13 7.51
CA ASN A 41 -11.75 -8.82 8.62
C ASN A 41 -12.09 -8.26 10.00
N SER A 42 -12.93 -7.24 10.07
CA SER A 42 -13.42 -6.68 11.34
C SER A 42 -14.41 -7.62 12.01
N ASP A 43 -14.29 -7.75 13.32
CA ASP A 43 -15.26 -8.49 14.14
C ASP A 43 -16.48 -7.63 14.53
N ASN A 44 -16.57 -6.38 14.04
CA ASN A 44 -17.71 -5.49 14.25
C ASN A 44 -18.83 -5.76 13.22
N PRO A 45 -19.90 -6.48 13.59
CA PRO A 45 -20.96 -6.84 12.63
C PRO A 45 -21.75 -5.63 12.13
N LYS A 46 -21.84 -4.55 12.93
CA LYS A 46 -22.54 -3.31 12.53
C LYS A 46 -21.78 -2.60 11.41
N LEU A 47 -20.44 -2.56 11.53
CA LEU A 47 -19.56 -2.00 10.51
C LEU A 47 -19.70 -2.75 9.18
N LEU A 48 -19.59 -4.09 9.25
CA LEU A 48 -19.68 -4.93 8.04
C LEU A 48 -21.05 -4.80 7.36
N ALA A 49 -22.14 -4.80 8.13
CA ALA A 49 -23.49 -4.62 7.60
C ALA A 49 -23.72 -3.25 6.94
N ARG A 50 -23.09 -2.20 7.50
CA ARG A 50 -23.26 -0.81 7.01
C ARG A 50 -22.40 -0.49 5.80
N PHE A 51 -21.16 -0.97 5.76
CA PHE A 51 -20.13 -0.52 4.83
C PHE A 51 -19.59 -1.62 3.92
N GLY A 52 -19.66 -2.90 4.30
CA GLY A 52 -18.94 -3.99 3.63
C GLY A 52 -19.22 -4.07 2.12
N GLU A 53 -20.51 -4.08 1.73
CA GLU A 53 -20.91 -4.12 0.32
C GLU A 53 -20.53 -2.83 -0.42
N LYS A 54 -20.71 -1.68 0.20
CA LYS A 54 -20.43 -0.37 -0.40
C LYS A 54 -18.93 -0.18 -0.70
N PHE A 55 -18.06 -0.65 0.19
CA PHE A 55 -16.61 -0.65 -0.06
C PHE A 55 -16.23 -1.65 -1.16
N ALA A 56 -16.80 -2.87 -1.12
CA ALA A 56 -16.49 -3.92 -2.08
C ALA A 56 -16.95 -3.60 -3.52
N THR A 57 -18.04 -2.83 -3.67
CA THR A 57 -18.59 -2.42 -4.97
C THR A 57 -18.05 -1.06 -5.45
N GLY A 58 -17.24 -0.36 -4.62
CA GLY A 58 -16.76 0.97 -4.94
C GLY A 58 -17.82 2.08 -4.86
N GLN A 59 -18.97 1.82 -4.24
CA GLN A 59 -19.98 2.87 -3.96
C GLN A 59 -19.43 3.89 -2.95
N ILE A 60 -18.59 3.44 -2.04
CA ILE A 60 -17.80 4.30 -1.15
C ILE A 60 -16.32 4.01 -1.44
N LEU A 61 -15.60 5.07 -1.78
CA LEU A 61 -14.17 5.00 -2.03
C LEU A 61 -13.37 5.36 -0.77
N GLY A 62 -12.10 4.98 -0.77
CA GLY A 62 -11.22 5.36 0.31
C GLY A 62 -9.91 4.59 0.35
N GLY A 63 -9.24 4.63 1.50
CA GLY A 63 -7.89 4.12 1.59
C GLY A 63 -7.42 3.79 3.01
N THR A 64 -6.15 4.03 3.24
CA THR A 64 -5.46 3.65 4.46
C THR A 64 -4.59 4.76 5.04
N GLY A 65 -4.74 5.02 6.33
CA GLY A 65 -3.90 5.92 7.13
C GLY A 65 -2.88 5.17 8.00
N LEU A 66 -2.47 3.95 7.62
CA LEU A 66 -1.55 3.13 8.43
C LEU A 66 -0.07 3.48 8.29
N SER A 67 0.31 4.48 7.50
CA SER A 67 1.73 4.86 7.37
C SER A 67 2.37 5.21 8.73
N ASN A 68 1.72 6.04 9.54
CA ASN A 68 2.21 6.37 10.88
C ASN A 68 2.09 5.18 11.85
N PRO A 69 0.94 4.46 11.95
CA PRO A 69 0.85 3.29 12.81
C PRO A 69 1.92 2.23 12.53
N MET A 70 2.16 1.87 11.27
CA MET A 70 3.18 0.89 10.89
C MET A 70 4.58 1.30 11.34
N LYS A 71 4.92 2.57 11.29
CA LYS A 71 6.20 3.07 11.80
C LYS A 71 6.25 3.05 13.34
N SER A 72 5.14 3.31 13.99
CA SER A 72 5.04 3.27 15.45
C SER A 72 5.25 1.86 16.01
N PHE A 73 4.69 0.83 15.36
CA PHE A 73 4.86 -0.57 15.78
C PHE A 73 6.32 -1.04 15.79
N PHE A 74 7.16 -0.42 14.96
CA PHE A 74 8.60 -0.73 14.88
C PHE A 74 9.49 0.36 15.50
N GLY A 75 8.93 1.21 16.37
CA GLY A 75 9.67 2.20 17.16
C GLY A 75 10.32 3.32 16.33
N ILE A 76 9.84 3.55 15.10
CA ILE A 76 10.41 4.58 14.20
C ILE A 76 9.84 5.97 14.53
N GLU A 77 8.55 6.05 14.85
CA GLU A 77 7.89 7.28 15.29
C GLU A 77 6.73 6.97 16.25
N LYS A 78 6.26 7.98 16.99
CA LYS A 78 5.10 7.83 17.87
C LYS A 78 3.79 7.92 17.08
N LEU A 79 2.72 7.30 17.60
CA LEU A 79 1.37 7.50 17.07
C LEU A 79 0.96 8.96 17.17
N LYS A 80 0.47 9.49 16.05
CA LYS A 80 0.11 10.92 15.87
C LYS A 80 -1.34 11.21 16.27
N LEU A 81 -2.19 10.19 16.28
CA LEU A 81 -3.58 10.33 16.68
C LEU A 81 -3.76 9.88 18.11
N LYS A 82 -4.51 10.67 18.88
CA LYS A 82 -4.94 10.37 20.26
C LYS A 82 -6.44 10.42 20.32
N GLY A 83 -7.02 9.51 21.12
CA GLY A 83 -8.46 9.45 21.31
C GLY A 83 -8.84 9.22 22.77
N ARG A 84 -10.02 9.71 23.15
CA ARG A 84 -10.61 9.45 24.46
C ARG A 84 -11.97 8.80 24.30
N LYS A 85 -12.29 7.85 25.17
CA LYS A 85 -13.62 7.20 25.21
C LYS A 85 -14.68 8.21 25.63
N VAL A 86 -15.82 8.18 24.96
CA VAL A 86 -17.04 8.92 25.31
C VAL A 86 -18.23 8.01 25.17
N ASP A 87 -19.42 8.48 25.54
CA ASP A 87 -20.65 7.72 25.33
C ASP A 87 -20.87 7.48 23.82
N GLY A 88 -21.08 6.22 23.44
CA GLY A 88 -21.34 5.78 22.07
C GLY A 88 -20.12 5.79 21.12
N GLY A 89 -18.88 6.00 21.61
CA GLY A 89 -17.70 6.00 20.74
C GLY A 89 -16.46 6.65 21.31
N TYR A 90 -15.73 7.34 20.44
CA TYR A 90 -14.47 8.02 20.77
C TYR A 90 -14.45 9.43 20.19
N VAL A 91 -13.68 10.31 20.82
CA VAL A 91 -13.30 11.60 20.26
C VAL A 91 -11.81 11.57 19.95
N VAL A 92 -11.44 11.78 18.67
CA VAL A 92 -10.07 11.61 18.16
C VAL A 92 -9.53 12.94 17.66
N ARG A 93 -8.25 13.24 17.96
CA ARG A 93 -7.52 14.42 17.51
C ARG A 93 -6.10 14.11 17.05
N GLY A 94 -5.53 14.97 16.23
CA GLY A 94 -4.18 14.88 15.70
C GLY A 94 -4.12 15.15 14.22
N ALA A 95 -3.01 14.75 13.57
CA ALA A 95 -2.84 14.95 12.14
C ALA A 95 -2.03 13.79 11.51
N LEU A 96 -2.38 13.44 10.29
CA LEU A 96 -1.63 12.52 9.44
C LEU A 96 -1.07 13.28 8.24
N PRO A 97 0.21 13.12 7.88
CA PRO A 97 0.82 13.95 6.84
C PRO A 97 0.38 13.57 5.43
N TRP A 98 0.15 12.27 5.17
CA TRP A 98 -0.16 11.74 3.85
C TRP A 98 -1.11 10.56 3.95
N VAL A 99 -2.31 10.75 3.45
CA VAL A 99 -3.30 9.68 3.26
C VAL A 99 -3.81 9.79 1.83
N SER A 100 -3.77 8.68 1.09
CA SER A 100 -4.05 8.65 -0.34
C SER A 100 -5.41 8.05 -0.64
N ASN A 101 -5.87 8.27 -1.87
CA ASN A 101 -7.19 7.91 -2.36
C ASN A 101 -8.32 8.56 -1.56
N LEU A 102 -8.15 9.85 -1.22
CA LEU A 102 -9.14 10.60 -0.47
C LEU A 102 -9.89 11.61 -1.34
N GLY A 103 -11.12 11.84 -0.97
CA GLY A 103 -12.06 12.85 -1.41
C GLY A 103 -12.96 13.25 -0.25
N ALA A 104 -13.85 14.23 -0.45
CA ALA A 104 -14.71 14.77 0.59
C ALA A 104 -15.70 13.76 1.19
N ASP A 105 -16.00 12.69 0.44
CA ASP A 105 -16.95 11.63 0.80
C ASP A 105 -16.27 10.26 0.96
N HIS A 106 -14.93 10.25 1.01
CA HIS A 106 -14.16 9.01 1.13
C HIS A 106 -13.96 8.60 2.60
N PHE A 107 -13.63 7.32 2.78
CA PHE A 107 -13.31 6.73 4.08
C PHE A 107 -11.88 6.21 4.10
N PHE A 108 -11.28 6.10 5.28
CA PHE A 108 -10.01 5.39 5.42
C PHE A 108 -9.83 4.79 6.81
N GLY A 109 -9.14 3.64 6.85
CA GLY A 109 -8.79 2.99 8.11
C GLY A 109 -7.52 3.58 8.72
N THR A 110 -7.53 3.88 10.03
CA THR A 110 -6.34 4.34 10.77
C THR A 110 -6.43 3.97 12.25
N ILE A 111 -5.37 4.29 13.02
CA ILE A 111 -5.23 3.91 14.43
C ILE A 111 -4.95 5.15 15.27
N PHE A 112 -5.60 5.22 16.44
CA PHE A 112 -5.22 6.15 17.51
C PHE A 112 -4.81 5.38 18.77
N GLU A 113 -4.05 6.04 19.64
CA GLU A 113 -3.76 5.58 21.00
C GLU A 113 -4.70 6.28 21.97
N ILE A 114 -5.22 5.51 22.95
CA ILE A 114 -6.11 6.07 23.99
C ILE A 114 -5.31 7.02 24.88
N GLU A 115 -5.86 8.21 25.13
CA GLU A 115 -5.23 9.22 25.97
C GLU A 115 -4.99 8.67 27.39
N ASN A 116 -3.78 8.93 27.92
CA ASN A 116 -3.33 8.47 29.23
C ASN A 116 -3.26 6.94 29.41
N ARG A 117 -3.34 6.16 28.31
CA ARG A 117 -3.19 4.70 28.30
C ARG A 117 -2.19 4.26 27.23
N PRO A 118 -0.88 4.43 27.50
CA PRO A 118 0.15 4.06 26.53
C PRO A 118 0.04 2.60 26.10
N GLY A 119 0.07 2.35 24.78
CA GLY A 119 -0.04 1.00 24.20
C GLY A 119 -1.49 0.51 23.98
N GLU A 120 -2.50 1.15 24.56
CA GLU A 120 -3.89 0.84 24.22
C GLU A 120 -4.28 1.57 22.93
N ILE A 121 -4.52 0.81 21.88
CA ILE A 121 -4.75 1.31 20.53
C ILE A 121 -6.08 0.80 19.97
N VAL A 122 -6.73 1.67 19.20
CA VAL A 122 -8.01 1.38 18.54
C VAL A 122 -7.87 1.67 17.04
N MET A 123 -8.33 0.72 16.22
CA MET A 123 -8.42 0.93 14.76
C MET A 123 -9.85 1.29 14.37
N PHE A 124 -9.99 2.28 13.51
CA PHE A 124 -11.28 2.83 13.15
C PHE A 124 -11.35 3.31 11.69
N LEU A 125 -12.57 3.50 11.20
CA LEU A 125 -12.88 4.17 9.94
C LEU A 125 -13.07 5.67 10.18
N ALA A 126 -12.30 6.49 9.49
CA ALA A 126 -12.47 7.94 9.42
C ALA A 126 -13.33 8.29 8.19
N ASP A 127 -14.38 9.05 8.42
CA ASP A 127 -15.29 9.59 7.39
C ASP A 127 -14.86 11.00 7.02
N CYS A 128 -14.40 11.22 5.80
CA CYS A 128 -13.95 12.53 5.33
C CYS A 128 -15.07 13.54 5.10
N SER A 129 -16.34 13.11 5.12
CA SER A 129 -17.50 14.00 4.91
C SER A 129 -17.83 14.89 6.11
N VAL A 130 -17.29 14.56 7.31
CA VAL A 130 -17.59 15.30 8.52
C VAL A 130 -16.69 16.51 8.70
N SER A 131 -17.23 17.60 9.22
CA SER A 131 -16.51 18.89 9.39
C SER A 131 -15.31 18.84 10.34
N ALA A 132 -15.24 17.81 11.20
CA ALA A 132 -14.12 17.57 12.11
C ALA A 132 -12.85 17.09 11.38
N ILE A 133 -12.96 16.67 10.11
CA ILE A 133 -11.84 16.30 9.24
C ILE A 133 -11.59 17.45 8.25
N THR A 134 -10.31 17.82 8.11
CA THR A 134 -9.88 18.76 7.08
C THR A 134 -8.81 18.10 6.22
N LEU A 135 -9.08 18.02 4.91
CA LEU A 135 -8.12 17.56 3.91
C LEU A 135 -7.27 18.73 3.43
N GLN A 136 -5.96 18.64 3.63
CA GLN A 136 -5.00 19.68 3.26
C GLN A 136 -4.20 19.21 2.04
N PRO A 137 -4.22 19.95 0.92
CA PRO A 137 -3.41 19.63 -0.25
C PRO A 137 -1.93 19.48 0.11
N CYS A 138 -1.28 18.46 -0.42
CA CYS A 138 0.16 18.29 -0.27
C CYS A 138 0.92 19.14 -1.28
N LYS A 139 2.22 19.39 -0.99
CA LYS A 139 3.14 19.92 -1.99
C LYS A 139 3.30 18.91 -3.13
N PRO A 140 3.64 19.35 -4.36
CA PRO A 140 3.86 18.43 -5.48
C PRO A 140 4.89 17.36 -5.13
N PHE A 141 4.56 16.10 -5.47
CA PHE A 141 5.45 14.97 -5.33
C PHE A 141 6.30 14.78 -6.59
N LEU A 142 7.30 13.92 -6.51
CA LEU A 142 8.12 13.53 -7.67
C LEU A 142 7.29 12.77 -8.71
N ALA A 143 6.30 12.00 -8.25
CA ALA A 143 5.35 11.24 -9.06
C ALA A 143 4.07 11.00 -8.25
N MET A 144 3.09 10.35 -8.82
CA MET A 144 1.86 9.91 -8.14
C MET A 144 0.89 11.06 -7.81
N ASP A 145 0.95 12.19 -8.52
CA ASP A 145 0.10 13.36 -8.26
C ASP A 145 -1.41 13.06 -8.40
N GLY A 146 -1.78 12.07 -9.24
CA GLY A 146 -3.18 11.67 -9.45
C GLY A 146 -3.79 10.81 -8.33
N THR A 147 -3.10 10.60 -7.21
CA THR A 147 -3.53 9.63 -6.18
C THR A 147 -4.44 10.19 -5.10
N GLY A 148 -4.88 11.44 -5.20
CA GLY A 148 -5.74 12.05 -4.18
C GLY A 148 -5.12 11.97 -2.79
N THR A 149 -3.86 12.41 -2.66
CA THR A 149 -3.11 12.36 -1.40
C THR A 149 -3.19 13.69 -0.67
N TYR A 150 -3.59 13.63 0.60
CA TYR A 150 -3.78 14.80 1.46
C TYR A 150 -3.09 14.63 2.82
N GLY A 151 -2.71 15.77 3.42
CA GLY A 151 -2.59 15.88 4.86
C GLY A 151 -3.99 15.86 5.48
N VAL A 152 -4.16 15.16 6.60
CA VAL A 152 -5.46 15.05 7.26
C VAL A 152 -5.37 15.58 8.67
N GLN A 153 -6.17 16.59 8.98
CA GLN A 153 -6.29 17.15 10.33
C GLN A 153 -7.58 16.65 10.98
N PHE A 154 -7.48 16.12 12.19
CA PHE A 154 -8.58 15.70 13.04
C PHE A 154 -8.79 16.72 14.16
N ARG A 155 -10.00 17.29 14.23
CA ARG A 155 -10.39 18.30 15.24
C ARG A 155 -11.53 17.75 16.06
N ASP A 156 -11.19 16.96 17.10
CA ASP A 156 -12.18 16.31 17.97
C ASP A 156 -13.22 15.51 17.17
N LEU A 157 -12.72 14.68 16.23
CA LEU A 157 -13.57 13.80 15.44
C LEU A 157 -14.31 12.82 16.35
N PHE A 158 -15.65 12.84 16.34
CA PHE A 158 -16.45 11.79 16.93
C PHE A 158 -16.43 10.54 16.03
N VAL A 159 -15.95 9.43 16.56
CA VAL A 159 -15.91 8.11 15.95
C VAL A 159 -16.94 7.24 16.65
N PRO A 160 -18.11 6.97 16.04
CA PRO A 160 -19.13 6.13 16.66
C PRO A 160 -18.65 4.65 16.72
N ASP A 161 -19.23 3.88 17.66
CA ASP A 161 -18.85 2.47 17.87
C ASP A 161 -19.00 1.61 16.59
N ASP A 162 -19.91 1.93 15.69
CA ASP A 162 -20.09 1.23 14.41
C ASP A 162 -19.02 1.57 13.35
N HIS A 163 -18.13 2.54 13.62
CA HIS A 163 -16.94 2.85 12.83
C HIS A 163 -15.66 2.22 13.43
N VAL A 164 -15.72 1.59 14.60
CA VAL A 164 -14.57 0.90 15.20
C VAL A 164 -14.31 -0.40 14.45
N LEU A 165 -13.13 -0.53 13.86
CA LEU A 165 -12.67 -1.74 13.16
C LEU A 165 -12.23 -2.81 14.16
N ALA A 166 -11.46 -2.40 15.17
CA ALA A 166 -10.98 -3.29 16.23
C ALA A 166 -10.57 -2.55 17.50
N GLU A 167 -10.93 -3.14 18.64
CA GLU A 167 -10.50 -2.73 19.99
C GLU A 167 -10.34 -4.00 20.85
N PRO A 168 -9.10 -4.35 21.28
CA PRO A 168 -7.81 -3.71 20.98
C PRO A 168 -7.36 -3.92 19.54
N ALA A 169 -6.67 -2.95 18.94
CA ALA A 169 -6.22 -3.04 17.55
C ALA A 169 -5.02 -3.96 17.35
N GLY A 170 -4.19 -4.21 18.37
CA GLY A 170 -2.95 -4.98 18.24
C GLY A 170 -3.15 -6.39 17.64
N PRO A 171 -3.99 -7.26 18.23
CA PRO A 171 -4.27 -8.59 17.70
C PRO A 171 -4.86 -8.55 16.28
N TYR A 172 -5.73 -7.59 16.02
CA TYR A 172 -6.34 -7.40 14.71
C TYR A 172 -5.29 -7.04 13.65
N VAL A 173 -4.39 -6.08 13.94
CA VAL A 173 -3.30 -5.72 13.04
C VAL A 173 -2.38 -6.92 12.78
N LYS A 174 -2.06 -7.71 13.81
CA LYS A 174 -1.27 -8.94 13.63
C LYS A 174 -1.95 -9.92 12.67
N LYS A 175 -3.28 -10.08 12.75
CA LYS A 175 -4.09 -10.93 11.85
C LYS A 175 -4.06 -10.47 10.40
N ILE A 176 -4.13 -9.14 10.15
CA ILE A 176 -4.32 -8.60 8.79
C ILE A 176 -3.04 -8.12 8.11
N ARG A 177 -1.91 -7.99 8.84
CA ARG A 177 -0.69 -7.33 8.35
C ARG A 177 -0.09 -7.96 7.11
N SER A 178 -0.10 -9.31 7.03
CA SER A 178 0.48 -10.03 5.90
C SER A 178 -0.33 -9.78 4.61
N GLY A 179 -1.65 -9.89 4.65
CA GLY A 179 -2.51 -9.56 3.52
C GLY A 179 -2.40 -8.09 3.10
N PHE A 180 -2.28 -7.16 4.07
CA PHE A 180 -2.04 -5.74 3.78
C PHE A 180 -0.76 -5.52 2.97
N ILE A 181 0.33 -6.22 3.28
CA ILE A 181 1.60 -6.14 2.55
C ILE A 181 1.51 -6.83 1.19
N LEU A 182 0.97 -8.04 1.14
CA LEU A 182 0.85 -8.83 -0.08
C LEU A 182 0.00 -8.13 -1.15
N LEU A 183 -1.04 -7.40 -0.74
CA LEU A 183 -1.82 -6.55 -1.66
C LEU A 183 -0.98 -5.49 -2.38
N GLN A 184 0.21 -5.13 -1.89
CA GLN A 184 1.10 -4.16 -2.55
C GLN A 184 1.91 -4.79 -3.70
N ALA A 185 2.04 -6.12 -3.75
CA ALA A 185 2.94 -6.81 -4.68
C ALA A 185 2.67 -6.44 -6.14
N GLY A 186 1.41 -6.36 -6.55
CA GLY A 186 1.03 -6.07 -7.93
C GLY A 186 1.55 -4.72 -8.47
N MET A 187 1.78 -3.74 -7.60
CA MET A 187 2.40 -2.47 -8.04
C MET A 187 3.85 -2.67 -8.51
N GLY A 188 4.62 -3.46 -7.76
CA GLY A 188 6.01 -3.77 -8.10
C GLY A 188 6.12 -4.69 -9.30
N LEU A 189 5.37 -5.79 -9.31
CA LEU A 189 5.34 -6.77 -10.39
C LEU A 189 5.01 -6.12 -11.73
N GLY A 190 3.92 -5.33 -11.78
CA GLY A 190 3.49 -4.64 -13.00
C GLY A 190 4.53 -3.62 -13.48
N LEU A 191 5.15 -2.87 -12.57
CA LEU A 191 6.21 -1.92 -12.92
C LEU A 191 7.42 -2.63 -13.53
N ILE A 192 7.88 -3.74 -12.94
CA ILE A 192 9.01 -4.53 -13.46
C ILE A 192 8.66 -5.07 -14.85
N ARG A 193 7.45 -5.60 -15.05
CA ARG A 193 6.98 -6.11 -16.35
C ARG A 193 7.01 -5.03 -17.43
N ASP A 194 6.54 -3.80 -17.15
CA ASP A 194 6.61 -2.70 -18.11
C ASP A 194 8.05 -2.26 -18.38
N CYS A 195 8.95 -2.30 -17.40
CA CYS A 195 10.37 -2.01 -17.62
C CYS A 195 11.02 -3.05 -18.56
N ILE A 196 10.67 -4.33 -18.43
CA ILE A 196 11.11 -5.39 -19.36
C ILE A 196 10.58 -5.11 -20.77
N ALA A 197 9.30 -4.74 -20.90
CA ALA A 197 8.71 -4.37 -22.19
C ALA A 197 9.43 -3.19 -22.82
N ILE A 198 9.73 -2.13 -22.07
CA ILE A 198 10.51 -0.97 -22.55
C ILE A 198 11.90 -1.39 -23.05
N MET A 199 12.61 -2.25 -22.33
CA MET A 199 13.93 -2.72 -22.76
C MET A 199 13.86 -3.53 -24.06
N ASN A 200 12.83 -4.38 -24.21
CA ASN A 200 12.59 -5.16 -25.41
C ASN A 200 12.20 -4.29 -26.61
N GLU A 201 11.42 -3.23 -26.43
CA GLU A 201 11.04 -2.29 -27.48
C GLU A 201 12.26 -1.59 -28.12
N VAL A 202 13.30 -1.32 -27.32
CA VAL A 202 14.51 -0.67 -27.80
C VAL A 202 15.60 -1.65 -28.26
N ALA A 203 15.37 -2.95 -28.14
CA ALA A 203 16.34 -3.97 -28.51
C ALA A 203 16.65 -3.97 -30.02
N ALA A 204 15.65 -3.78 -30.90
CA ALA A 204 15.86 -3.77 -32.35
C ALA A 204 16.84 -2.66 -32.80
N PRO A 205 16.65 -1.38 -32.41
CA PRO A 205 17.57 -0.32 -32.81
C PRO A 205 18.88 -0.26 -32.01
N LEU A 206 18.90 -0.69 -30.74
CA LEU A 206 19.98 -0.46 -29.78
C LEU A 206 20.66 -1.74 -29.27
N GLY A 207 20.18 -2.94 -29.64
CA GLY A 207 20.68 -4.20 -29.12
C GLY A 207 22.18 -4.42 -29.37
N HIS A 208 22.72 -3.86 -30.45
CA HIS A 208 24.14 -3.95 -30.78
C HIS A 208 25.06 -3.26 -29.74
N VAL A 209 24.56 -2.27 -28.98
CA VAL A 209 25.26 -1.62 -27.87
C VAL A 209 24.69 -2.05 -26.51
N ASN A 210 23.37 -2.25 -26.37
CA ASN A 210 22.75 -2.61 -25.11
C ASN A 210 23.20 -3.98 -24.58
N ARG A 211 23.66 -4.89 -25.45
CA ARG A 211 24.24 -6.18 -25.05
C ARG A 211 25.45 -6.07 -24.11
N TYR A 212 26.06 -4.90 -24.01
CA TYR A 212 27.18 -4.64 -23.08
C TYR A 212 26.74 -4.09 -21.73
N LEU A 213 25.44 -3.80 -21.54
CA LEU A 213 24.89 -3.45 -20.23
C LEU A 213 24.86 -4.70 -19.33
N PRO A 214 25.16 -4.54 -18.02
CA PRO A 214 25.29 -5.68 -17.12
C PRO A 214 23.98 -6.39 -16.84
N GLN A 215 22.85 -5.71 -17.00
CA GLN A 215 21.51 -6.25 -16.77
C GLN A 215 20.70 -6.25 -18.06
N GLN A 216 20.17 -7.41 -18.41
CA GLN A 216 19.42 -7.64 -19.62
C GLN A 216 17.92 -7.88 -19.32
N PRO A 217 17.01 -7.72 -20.30
CA PRO A 217 15.58 -8.01 -20.09
C PRO A 217 15.31 -9.43 -19.56
N ALA A 218 16.13 -10.42 -19.97
CA ALA A 218 15.98 -11.80 -19.52
C ALA A 218 16.24 -11.96 -18.03
N ASP A 219 17.25 -11.27 -17.47
CA ASP A 219 17.58 -11.34 -16.04
C ASP A 219 16.40 -10.85 -15.20
N PHE A 220 15.74 -9.78 -15.63
CA PHE A 220 14.53 -9.29 -14.96
C PHE A 220 13.32 -10.18 -15.23
N GLY A 221 13.27 -10.91 -16.34
CA GLY A 221 12.22 -11.88 -16.63
C GLY A 221 12.26 -13.06 -15.65
N GLU A 222 13.44 -13.60 -15.38
CA GLU A 222 13.65 -14.65 -14.37
C GLU A 222 13.30 -14.15 -12.97
N LEU A 223 13.83 -13.00 -12.57
CA LEU A 223 13.53 -12.39 -11.27
C LEU A 223 12.03 -12.12 -11.09
N LEU A 224 11.33 -11.64 -12.14
CA LEU A 224 9.89 -11.39 -12.09
C LEU A 224 9.12 -12.69 -11.86
N ALA A 225 9.48 -13.77 -12.56
CA ALA A 225 8.83 -15.06 -12.40
C ALA A 225 8.99 -15.62 -10.98
N ASP A 226 10.17 -15.48 -10.38
CA ASP A 226 10.43 -15.89 -9.00
C ASP A 226 9.59 -15.07 -8.01
N LEU A 227 9.54 -13.74 -8.16
CA LEU A 227 8.75 -12.86 -7.29
C LEU A 227 7.24 -13.09 -7.42
N GLU A 228 6.75 -13.42 -8.62
CA GLU A 228 5.37 -13.81 -8.86
C GLU A 228 5.04 -15.14 -8.15
N ALA A 229 5.89 -16.14 -8.31
CA ALA A 229 5.71 -17.44 -7.67
C ALA A 229 5.69 -17.32 -6.14
N GLU A 230 6.63 -16.58 -5.55
CA GLU A 230 6.71 -16.31 -4.12
C GLU A 230 5.47 -15.55 -3.62
N THR A 231 5.03 -14.51 -4.37
CA THR A 231 3.81 -13.76 -4.05
C THR A 231 2.59 -14.67 -4.02
N MET A 232 2.46 -15.54 -5.02
CA MET A 232 1.33 -16.48 -5.12
C MET A 232 1.34 -17.50 -3.99
N ASP A 233 2.50 -17.97 -3.60
CA ASP A 233 2.62 -18.96 -2.52
C ASP A 233 2.24 -18.36 -1.17
N LEU A 234 2.84 -17.23 -0.82
CA LEU A 234 2.52 -16.51 0.42
C LEU A 234 1.03 -16.07 0.48
N ALA A 235 0.46 -15.70 -0.64
CA ALA A 235 -0.93 -15.25 -0.68
C ALA A 235 -1.98 -16.37 -0.46
N ARG A 236 -1.57 -17.65 -0.36
CA ARG A 236 -2.47 -18.76 -0.03
C ARG A 236 -2.91 -18.76 1.43
N ASP A 237 -2.07 -18.21 2.32
CA ASP A 237 -2.37 -18.14 3.75
C ASP A 237 -2.10 -16.73 4.33
N PRO A 238 -2.83 -15.70 3.87
CA PRO A 238 -2.56 -14.31 4.23
C PRO A 238 -2.87 -13.98 5.70
N PHE A 239 -3.42 -14.94 6.45
CA PHE A 239 -3.74 -14.83 7.88
C PHE A 239 -2.73 -15.53 8.78
N ASN A 240 -1.70 -16.14 8.21
CA ASN A 240 -0.63 -16.74 8.99
C ASN A 240 0.08 -15.66 9.84
N THR A 241 0.19 -15.93 11.13
CA THR A 241 0.75 -15.00 12.12
C THR A 241 2.12 -15.44 12.65
N ASP A 242 2.68 -16.52 12.10
CA ASP A 242 3.99 -17.03 12.49
C ASP A 242 5.08 -16.04 12.09
N ASP A 243 6.09 -15.91 12.93
CA ASP A 243 7.14 -14.92 12.70
C ASP A 243 8.03 -15.29 11.51
N SER A 244 8.22 -16.59 11.21
CA SER A 244 8.91 -17.05 10.00
C SER A 244 8.18 -16.64 8.73
N TYR A 245 6.86 -16.89 8.67
CA TYR A 245 6.02 -16.45 7.56
C TYR A 245 6.00 -14.92 7.41
N TRP A 246 5.90 -14.21 8.54
CA TRP A 246 5.95 -12.75 8.52
C TRP A 246 7.28 -12.23 7.97
N ARG A 247 8.41 -12.89 8.30
CA ARG A 247 9.72 -12.58 7.73
C ARG A 247 9.72 -12.71 6.21
N GLU A 248 9.20 -13.82 5.67
CA GLU A 248 9.12 -14.04 4.22
C GLU A 248 8.27 -12.96 3.52
N VAL A 249 7.12 -12.58 4.08
CA VAL A 249 6.30 -11.48 3.55
C VAL A 249 7.05 -10.14 3.53
N VAL A 250 7.84 -9.85 4.57
CA VAL A 250 8.66 -8.62 4.65
C VAL A 250 9.82 -8.67 3.65
N GLU A 251 10.47 -9.82 3.47
CA GLU A 251 11.54 -10.05 2.49
C GLU A 251 11.01 -9.89 1.06
N LEU A 252 9.90 -10.53 0.71
CA LEU A 252 9.23 -10.36 -0.58
C LEU A 252 8.95 -8.87 -0.86
N ARG A 253 8.39 -8.15 0.12
CA ARG A 253 8.07 -6.73 -0.06
C ARG A 253 9.32 -5.87 -0.25
N LEU A 254 10.42 -6.20 0.43
CA LEU A 254 11.72 -5.56 0.24
C LEU A 254 12.26 -5.82 -1.17
N ASN A 255 12.29 -7.08 -1.58
CA ASN A 255 12.77 -7.52 -2.89
C ASN A 255 12.01 -6.86 -4.04
N LEU A 256 10.67 -6.79 -3.95
CA LEU A 256 9.82 -6.09 -4.93
C LEU A 256 10.18 -4.59 -5.06
N GLY A 257 10.45 -3.92 -3.93
CA GLY A 257 10.84 -2.51 -3.95
C GLY A 257 12.21 -2.30 -4.61
N GLU A 258 13.18 -3.13 -4.27
CA GLU A 258 14.55 -3.05 -4.81
C GLU A 258 14.59 -3.46 -6.29
N ALA A 259 13.90 -4.54 -6.66
CA ALA A 259 13.78 -4.98 -8.04
C ALA A 259 13.09 -3.94 -8.94
N SER A 260 12.05 -3.26 -8.43
CA SER A 260 11.38 -2.17 -9.16
C SER A 260 12.35 -1.03 -9.50
N VAL A 261 13.18 -0.62 -8.55
CA VAL A 261 14.19 0.44 -8.78
C VAL A 261 15.27 -0.04 -9.76
N ALA A 262 15.77 -1.27 -9.60
CA ALA A 262 16.77 -1.86 -10.48
C ALA A 262 16.26 -1.98 -11.92
N ALA A 263 15.04 -2.50 -12.13
CA ALA A 263 14.43 -2.64 -13.44
C ALA A 263 14.21 -1.28 -14.14
N ALA A 264 13.71 -0.28 -13.40
CA ALA A 264 13.51 1.05 -13.95
C ALA A 264 14.84 1.76 -14.28
N HIS A 265 15.88 1.54 -13.47
CA HIS A 265 17.23 2.02 -13.76
C HIS A 265 17.79 1.37 -15.03
N ALA A 266 17.72 0.04 -15.14
CA ALA A 266 18.16 -0.69 -16.33
C ALA A 266 17.41 -0.23 -17.58
N ALA A 267 16.08 -0.13 -17.53
CA ALA A 267 15.27 0.36 -18.64
C ALA A 267 15.67 1.77 -19.08
N MET A 268 16.02 2.67 -18.15
CA MET A 268 16.55 4.00 -18.48
C MET A 268 17.86 3.91 -19.24
N LEU A 269 18.79 3.05 -18.82
CA LEU A 269 20.09 2.87 -19.51
C LEU A 269 19.89 2.27 -20.91
N HIS A 270 19.01 1.28 -21.06
CA HIS A 270 18.68 0.69 -22.35
C HIS A 270 18.08 1.69 -23.35
N CYS A 271 17.26 2.63 -22.86
CA CYS A 271 16.70 3.72 -23.70
C CYS A 271 17.74 4.79 -24.08
N GLY A 272 18.81 4.92 -23.28
CA GLY A 272 19.85 5.93 -23.51
C GLY A 272 19.30 7.36 -23.51
N ALA A 273 19.88 8.24 -24.35
CA ALA A 273 19.52 9.67 -24.37
C ALA A 273 18.03 9.93 -24.64
N ARG A 274 17.34 9.06 -25.37
CA ARG A 274 15.89 9.19 -25.62
C ARG A 274 15.09 9.03 -24.32
N GLY A 275 15.51 8.13 -23.43
CA GLY A 275 14.90 7.91 -22.13
C GLY A 275 15.00 9.13 -21.22
N TYR A 276 15.94 10.03 -21.44
CA TYR A 276 16.13 11.23 -20.63
C TYR A 276 15.14 12.37 -20.95
N LEU A 277 14.34 12.23 -22.00
CA LEU A 277 13.29 13.18 -22.34
C LEU A 277 12.13 13.09 -21.34
N LYS A 278 11.65 14.22 -20.81
CA LYS A 278 10.53 14.27 -19.83
C LYS A 278 9.27 13.53 -20.29
N SER A 279 9.00 13.49 -21.60
CA SER A 279 7.83 12.83 -22.19
C SER A 279 8.00 11.33 -22.38
N HIS A 280 9.20 10.77 -22.20
CA HIS A 280 9.44 9.35 -22.44
C HIS A 280 8.85 8.50 -21.31
N ARG A 281 8.25 7.33 -21.67
CA ARG A 281 7.59 6.42 -20.70
C ARG A 281 8.51 5.99 -19.55
N VAL A 282 9.78 5.73 -19.82
CA VAL A 282 10.76 5.28 -18.82
C VAL A 282 11.00 6.32 -17.71
N GLN A 283 10.87 7.62 -18.01
CA GLN A 283 10.96 8.69 -17.03
C GLN A 283 9.90 8.55 -15.93
N ARG A 284 8.67 8.22 -16.33
CA ARG A 284 7.59 7.98 -15.40
C ARG A 284 7.88 6.75 -14.55
N ARG A 285 8.31 5.64 -15.19
CA ARG A 285 8.64 4.40 -14.47
C ARG A 285 9.75 4.56 -13.44
N LEU A 286 10.80 5.31 -13.80
CA LEU A 286 11.88 5.59 -12.85
C LEU A 286 11.37 6.30 -11.58
N ARG A 287 10.47 7.27 -11.74
CA ARG A 287 9.88 8.00 -10.62
C ARG A 287 8.88 7.16 -9.82
N GLU A 288 8.03 6.37 -10.49
CA GLU A 288 7.09 5.44 -9.88
C GLU A 288 7.82 4.32 -9.11
N ALA A 289 8.98 3.84 -9.59
CA ALA A 289 9.78 2.83 -8.92
C ALA A 289 10.26 3.28 -7.53
N TYR A 290 10.70 4.52 -7.39
CA TYR A 290 11.03 5.08 -6.09
C TYR A 290 9.82 5.16 -5.17
N PHE A 291 8.62 5.42 -5.69
CA PHE A 291 7.41 5.34 -4.88
C PHE A 291 7.18 3.92 -4.37
N VAL A 292 7.31 2.88 -5.21
CA VAL A 292 7.19 1.48 -4.78
C VAL A 292 8.18 1.16 -3.65
N ALA A 293 9.41 1.66 -3.73
CA ALA A 293 10.45 1.41 -2.71
C ALA A 293 10.23 2.20 -1.40
N ILE A 294 9.48 3.31 -1.41
CA ILE A 294 9.31 4.18 -0.24
C ILE A 294 7.91 4.23 0.34
N VAL A 295 6.88 3.74 -0.38
CA VAL A 295 5.53 3.62 0.20
C VAL A 295 5.56 2.65 1.39
N THR A 296 4.84 2.99 2.46
CA THR A 296 4.93 2.27 3.74
C THR A 296 4.45 0.81 3.65
N PRO A 297 5.26 -0.14 4.14
CA PRO A 297 6.59 0.03 4.76
C PRO A 297 7.68 0.31 3.72
N ALA A 298 8.48 1.35 3.95
CA ALA A 298 9.58 1.73 3.06
C ALA A 298 10.80 0.80 3.22
N THR A 299 11.68 0.74 2.21
CA THR A 299 12.91 -0.08 2.22
C THR A 299 13.67 0.00 3.54
N LYS A 300 13.94 1.21 4.07
CA LYS A 300 14.63 1.37 5.35
C LYS A 300 13.84 0.80 6.55
N GLN A 301 12.52 0.86 6.51
CA GLN A 301 11.65 0.28 7.52
C GLN A 301 11.66 -1.24 7.43
N LEU A 302 11.51 -1.81 6.21
CA LEU A 302 11.57 -3.25 5.98
C LEU A 302 12.90 -3.85 6.46
N ARG A 303 14.02 -3.20 6.13
CA ARG A 303 15.34 -3.64 6.62
C ARG A 303 15.44 -3.62 8.15
N LYS A 304 14.87 -2.60 8.82
CA LYS A 304 14.79 -2.59 10.29
C LYS A 304 13.91 -3.71 10.81
N MET A 305 12.73 -3.93 10.19
CA MET A 305 11.81 -5.00 10.59
C MET A 305 12.49 -6.37 10.55
N LEU A 306 13.29 -6.66 9.50
CA LEU A 306 14.04 -7.91 9.36
C LEU A 306 15.13 -8.10 10.42
N GLN A 307 15.61 -7.03 11.04
CA GLN A 307 16.54 -7.13 12.17
C GLN A 307 15.81 -7.38 13.50
N ASP A 308 14.56 -6.94 13.60
CA ASP A 308 13.77 -7.02 14.84
C ASP A 308 12.97 -8.36 14.93
N ILE A 309 12.79 -9.10 13.82
CA ILE A 309 12.18 -10.43 13.73
C ILE A 309 13.29 -11.49 13.81
#